data_e78797c722210ea5afdbd498cdf9b3da
#
_entry.id   e78797c722210ea5afdbd498cdf9b3da
#
_cell.length_a   1.000
_cell.length_b   1.000
_cell.length_c   1.000
_cell.angle_alpha   90.00
_cell.angle_beta   90.00
_cell.angle_gamma   90.00
#
_symmetry.space_group_name_H-M   'P 1'
#
loop_
_entity.id
_entity.type
_entity.pdbx_description
1 polymer ?
#
loop_
_entity_poly.entity_id
_entity_poly.type
_entity_poly.pdbx_seq_one_letter_code
_entity_poly.pdbx_strand_id
1 'polypeptide(L)'
;MAHKKGVGSSKNGRESESKRLGVKIFGGQAAIAGNIIVRQRGTQHHPGENVGIGKDHTLFALTDGVVEFRKKKNNRSFVSVVPFESAEA
;
A
#
# COMPACT_ATOMS: atom_id res chain seq x y z
N MET A 1 -12.59 7.37 -3.86
CA MET A 1 -12.66 6.85 -3.50
C MET A 1 -12.55 6.17 -3.35
N ALA A 2 -12.48 6.24 -3.64
CA ALA A 2 -12.55 5.58 -3.46
C ALA A 2 -12.46 4.96 -3.33
N HIS A 3 -12.57 4.94 -3.73
CA HIS A 3 -12.84 4.22 -3.51
C HIS A 3 -13.00 3.66 -3.53
N LYS A 4 -13.08 3.60 -3.95
CA LYS A 4 -13.48 2.95 -3.93
C LYS A 4 -13.57 2.19 -3.80
N LYS A 5 -13.76 2.13 -4.15
CA LYS A 5 -14.04 1.31 -3.98
C LYS A 5 -14.24 0.66 -4.08
N GLY A 6 -14.30 0.48 -4.38
CA GLY A 6 -14.73 -0.19 -4.40
C GLY A 6 -14.89 -0.70 -4.90
N VAL A 7 -14.90 -0.53 -5.41
CA VAL A 7 -15.27 -1.00 -5.90
C VAL A 7 -15.23 -1.91 -6.26
N GLY A 8 -15.21 -2.07 -6.57
CA GLY A 8 -15.45 -2.90 -6.94
C GLY A 8 -15.40 -3.94 -6.64
N SER A 9 -15.36 -4.22 -6.44
CA SER A 9 -15.33 -5.22 -6.00
C SER A 9 -16.12 -6.04 -5.87
N SER A 10 -16.48 -6.04 -5.87
CA SER A 10 -17.44 -6.70 -5.53
C SER A 10 -17.85 -7.69 -6.45
N LYS A 11 -18.20 -7.44 -7.47
CA LYS A 11 -18.66 -8.30 -8.33
C LYS A 11 -17.80 -9.41 -8.43
N ASN A 12 -16.89 -9.52 -7.72
CA ASN A 12 -16.06 -10.56 -7.84
C ASN A 12 -16.31 -11.64 -6.99
N GLY A 13 -17.44 -12.05 -6.90
CA GLY A 13 -17.75 -13.10 -6.06
C GLY A 13 -16.87 -14.27 -6.21
N ARG A 14 -16.48 -14.61 -7.37
CA ARG A 14 -15.74 -15.75 -7.48
C ARG A 14 -14.34 -15.49 -7.19
N GLU A 15 -14.07 -14.43 -6.68
CA GLU A 15 -12.81 -14.12 -6.37
C GLU A 15 -12.15 -14.98 -5.40
N SER A 16 -12.76 -15.90 -4.86
CA SER A 16 -12.09 -16.74 -3.92
C SER A 16 -10.82 -17.24 -4.55
N GLU A 17 -10.75 -17.27 -5.85
CA GLU A 17 -9.56 -17.69 -6.42
C GLU A 17 -8.65 -16.58 -6.72
N SER A 18 -9.11 -15.39 -6.66
CA SER A 18 -8.32 -14.24 -6.95
C SER A 18 -7.93 -13.59 -5.65
N LYS A 19 -6.70 -13.25 -5.46
CA LYS A 19 -6.30 -12.64 -4.22
C LYS A 19 -6.35 -11.13 -4.33
N ARG A 20 -6.78 -10.59 -5.46
CA ARG A 20 -6.86 -9.17 -5.63
C ARG A 20 -5.57 -8.52 -5.22
N LEU A 21 -4.48 -9.04 -5.75
CA LEU A 21 -3.18 -8.51 -5.42
C LEU A 21 -2.93 -7.20 -6.17
N GLY A 22 -1.91 -6.50 -5.75
CA GLY A 22 -1.49 -5.30 -6.44
C GLY A 22 -1.44 -4.11 -5.52
N VAL A 23 -1.06 -2.98 -6.09
CA VAL A 23 -0.95 -1.73 -5.35
C VAL A 23 -2.34 -1.15 -5.19
N LYS A 24 -2.71 -0.83 -3.96
CA LYS A 24 -4.03 -0.27 -3.67
C LYS A 24 -3.98 1.23 -3.50
N ILE A 25 -2.87 1.76 -3.00
CA ILE A 25 -2.72 3.20 -2.86
C ILE A 25 -1.44 3.55 -3.56
N PHE A 26 -1.52 4.40 -4.56
CA PHE A 26 -0.37 4.72 -5.38
C PHE A 26 0.45 5.86 -4.83
N GLY A 27 1.65 6.03 -5.36
CA GLY A 27 2.53 7.09 -4.91
C GLY A 27 1.85 8.43 -5.08
N GLY A 28 2.02 9.30 -4.10
CA GLY A 28 1.41 10.60 -4.13
C GLY A 28 0.02 10.65 -3.53
N GLN A 29 -0.56 9.51 -3.23
CA GLN A 29 -1.90 9.50 -2.66
C GLN A 29 -1.85 9.46 -1.14
N ALA A 30 -2.88 9.97 -0.51
CA ALA A 30 -2.94 10.01 0.94
C ALA A 30 -3.34 8.65 1.48
N ALA A 31 -2.81 8.30 2.62
CA ALA A 31 -3.18 7.07 3.31
C ALA A 31 -3.40 7.40 4.76
N ILE A 32 -4.27 6.64 5.40
CA ILE A 32 -4.55 6.81 6.81
C ILE A 32 -4.01 5.58 7.50
N ALA A 33 -3.56 5.72 8.73
CA ALA A 33 -2.99 4.59 9.46
C ALA A 33 -3.95 3.41 9.40
N GLY A 34 -3.43 2.26 9.06
CA GLY A 34 -4.22 1.05 8.92
C GLY A 34 -4.64 0.74 7.50
N ASN A 35 -4.51 1.70 6.59
CA ASN A 35 -4.90 1.45 5.22
C ASN A 35 -3.91 0.49 4.56
N ILE A 36 -4.44 -0.42 3.77
CA ILE A 36 -3.60 -1.35 3.04
C ILE A 36 -3.09 -0.65 1.80
N ILE A 37 -1.79 -0.69 1.60
CA ILE A 37 -1.18 -0.03 0.47
C ILE A 37 -0.90 -1.02 -0.65
N VAL A 38 -0.37 -2.19 -0.31
CA VAL A 38 -0.04 -3.19 -1.31
C VAL A 38 -0.43 -4.57 -0.82
N ARG A 39 -1.03 -5.38 -1.69
CA ARG A 39 -1.28 -6.78 -1.39
C ARG A 39 -0.43 -7.56 -2.37
N GLN A 40 0.35 -8.48 -1.88
CA GLN A 40 1.31 -9.16 -2.73
C GLN A 40 1.62 -10.54 -2.20
N ARG A 41 2.21 -11.34 -3.06
CA ARG A 41 2.70 -12.62 -2.64
C ARG A 41 4.18 -12.44 -2.60
N GLY A 42 4.78 -12.60 -1.47
CA GLY A 42 6.19 -12.35 -1.33
C GLY A 42 6.44 -10.85 -1.27
N THR A 43 7.67 -10.48 -1.12
CA THR A 43 8.03 -9.09 -0.93
C THR A 43 8.53 -8.45 -2.20
N GLN A 44 7.61 -8.20 -3.12
CA GLN A 44 7.95 -7.48 -4.31
C GLN A 44 8.23 -6.04 -3.92
N HIS A 45 7.45 -5.53 -2.95
CA HIS A 45 7.67 -4.21 -2.40
C HIS A 45 7.98 -4.40 -0.93
N HIS A 46 8.98 -3.70 -0.44
CA HIS A 46 9.41 -3.83 0.95
C HIS A 46 8.88 -2.67 1.77
N PRO A 47 8.67 -2.86 3.06
CA PRO A 47 8.18 -1.76 3.89
C PRO A 47 9.31 -0.78 4.17
N GLY A 48 9.06 0.48 3.92
CA GLY A 48 9.98 1.55 4.22
C GLY A 48 9.58 2.20 5.52
N GLU A 49 9.65 3.51 5.57
CA GLU A 49 9.32 4.20 6.80
C GLU A 49 7.84 4.30 6.99
N ASN A 50 7.37 4.08 8.21
CA ASN A 50 5.96 4.20 8.57
C ASN A 50 5.06 3.23 7.82
N VAL A 51 5.62 2.08 7.42
CA VAL A 51 4.85 1.05 6.74
C VAL A 51 5.12 -0.28 7.44
N GLY A 52 4.07 -1.01 7.74
CA GLY A 52 4.20 -2.30 8.38
C GLY A 52 3.95 -3.39 7.37
N ILE A 53 4.34 -4.62 7.73
CA ILE A 53 4.15 -5.74 6.84
C ILE A 53 3.47 -6.85 7.61
N GLY A 54 2.43 -7.43 7.04
CA GLY A 54 1.70 -8.49 7.68
C GLY A 54 2.28 -9.84 7.35
N LYS A 55 1.68 -10.88 7.89
CA LYS A 55 2.17 -12.21 7.65
C LYS A 55 2.06 -12.61 6.21
N ASP A 56 1.08 -12.09 5.52
CA ASP A 56 0.89 -12.43 4.13
C ASP A 56 1.57 -11.41 3.23
N HIS A 57 2.53 -10.67 3.76
CA HIS A 57 3.31 -9.67 3.03
C HIS A 57 2.49 -8.44 2.61
N THR A 58 1.32 -8.25 3.20
CA THR A 58 0.53 -7.07 2.94
C THR A 58 1.23 -5.87 3.57
N LEU A 59 1.36 -4.78 2.83
CA LEU A 59 1.95 -3.58 3.37
C LEU A 59 0.84 -2.62 3.75
N PHE A 60 0.93 -2.02 4.91
CA PHE A 60 -0.10 -1.10 5.38
C PHE A 60 0.52 0.10 6.08
N ALA A 61 -0.21 1.19 6.08
CA ALA A 61 0.29 2.43 6.64
C ALA A 61 0.27 2.36 8.17
N LEU A 62 1.32 2.86 8.80
CA LEU A 62 1.37 2.94 10.25
C LEU A 62 1.02 4.34 10.72
N THR A 63 0.97 5.31 9.81
CA THR A 63 0.65 6.66 10.17
C THR A 63 -0.09 7.30 9.01
N ASP A 64 -0.76 8.40 9.24
CA ASP A 64 -1.42 9.13 8.18
C ASP A 64 -0.36 9.88 7.40
N GLY A 65 -0.47 9.93 6.12
CA GLY A 65 0.49 10.65 5.31
C GLY A 65 0.32 10.37 3.85
N VAL A 66 1.39 10.62 3.09
CA VAL A 66 1.38 10.45 1.66
C VAL A 66 2.25 9.25 1.31
N VAL A 67 1.76 8.39 0.45
CA VAL A 67 2.47 7.19 0.06
C VAL A 67 3.58 7.54 -0.92
N GLU A 68 4.74 6.93 -0.73
CA GLU A 68 5.85 7.17 -1.60
C GLU A 68 6.51 5.85 -1.94
N PHE A 69 6.74 5.60 -3.22
CA PHE A 69 7.44 4.41 -3.66
C PHE A 69 8.82 4.80 -4.12
N ARG A 70 9.84 4.06 -3.69
CA ARG A 70 11.21 4.34 -4.09
C ARG A 70 11.94 3.07 -4.41
N LYS A 71 12.80 3.12 -5.40
CA LYS A 71 13.63 1.99 -5.71
C LYS A 71 15.00 2.26 -5.14
N LYS A 72 15.60 1.23 -4.56
CA LYS A 72 16.92 1.37 -3.99
C LYS A 72 17.85 0.41 -4.67
N LYS A 73 19.05 0.22 -4.13
CA LYS A 73 19.99 -0.66 -4.73
C LYS A 73 19.40 -2.01 -5.01
N ASN A 74 19.87 -2.65 -6.04
CA ASN A 74 19.40 -3.96 -6.42
C ASN A 74 17.95 -3.93 -6.86
N ASN A 75 17.49 -2.80 -7.32
CA ASN A 75 16.14 -2.67 -7.85
C ASN A 75 15.05 -3.05 -6.86
N ARG A 76 15.32 -2.94 -5.58
CA ARG A 76 14.30 -3.23 -4.62
C ARG A 76 13.38 -2.03 -4.44
N SER A 77 12.10 -2.28 -4.46
CA SER A 77 11.12 -1.23 -4.32
C SER A 77 10.70 -1.11 -2.87
N PHE A 78 10.74 0.08 -2.32
CA PHE A 78 10.31 0.32 -0.94
C PHE A 78 9.14 1.26 -0.92
N VAL A 79 8.21 1.02 -0.01
CA VAL A 79 7.02 1.84 0.12
C VAL A 79 7.09 2.53 1.46
N SER A 80 6.93 3.84 1.47
CA SER A 80 6.96 4.60 2.71
C SER A 80 5.75 5.50 2.79
N VAL A 81 5.43 5.96 3.98
CA VAL A 81 4.37 6.94 4.17
C VAL A 81 5.03 8.14 4.80
N VAL A 82 4.94 9.28 4.15
CA VAL A 82 5.53 10.51 4.63
C VAL A 82 4.43 11.25 5.41
N PRO A 83 4.61 11.47 6.71
CA PRO A 83 3.55 12.11 7.49
C PRO A 83 3.17 13.46 6.91
N PHE A 84 1.91 13.80 7.03
CA PHE A 84 1.46 15.06 6.47
C PHE A 84 2.25 16.25 6.97
N GLU A 85 2.57 16.26 8.24
CA GLU A 85 3.33 17.36 8.76
C GLU A 85 4.66 17.52 8.06
N SER A 86 5.34 16.43 7.81
CA SER A 86 6.61 16.52 7.14
C SER A 86 6.40 16.89 5.69
N ALA A 87 5.34 16.44 5.12
CA ALA A 87 5.09 16.71 3.73
C ALA A 87 4.86 18.18 3.49
N GLU A 88 4.35 18.88 4.50
CA GLU A 88 4.14 20.27 4.33
C GLU A 88 5.34 21.11 4.61
N ALA A 89 6.32 20.58 5.24
CA ALA A 89 7.51 21.34 5.58
C ALA A 89 8.42 21.50 4.36
#